data_06c1c345b4dd587017c9a3411eeaefc0
#
_entry.id   06c1c345b4dd587017c9a3411eeaefc0
#
_cell.length_a   1.000
_cell.length_b   1.000
_cell.length_c   1.000
_cell.angle_alpha   90.00
_cell.angle_beta   90.00
_cell.angle_gamma   90.00
#
_symmetry.space_group_name_H-M   'P 1'
#
loop_
_entity.id
_entity.type
_entity.pdbx_description
1 polymer ?
#
loop_
_entity_poly.entity_id
_entity_poly.type
_entity_poly.pdbx_seq_one_letter_code
_entity_poly.pdbx_strand_id
1 'polypeptide(L)' 'WEQPESTNPYGKGDKVTHNGKTWQSTIDGNVWEPGVYGWEEI' A
#
# COMPACT_ATOMS: atom_id res chain seq x y z
N TRP A 1 2.22 3.96 -6.70
CA TRP A 1 1.71 4.28 -5.36
C TRP A 1 1.63 5.79 -5.15
N GLU A 2 0.64 6.19 -4.42
CA GLU A 2 0.43 7.59 -4.07
C GLU A 2 0.05 7.66 -2.60
N GLN A 3 0.65 8.59 -1.83
CA GLN A 3 0.38 8.74 -0.42
C GLN A 3 -1.10 9.06 -0.22
N PRO A 4 -1.88 8.21 0.43
CA PRO A 4 -3.31 8.49 0.63
C PRO A 4 -3.52 9.47 1.78
N GLU A 5 -4.69 10.12 1.75
CA GLU A 5 -5.13 10.90 2.89
C GLU A 5 -5.57 9.97 4.02
N SER A 6 -5.52 10.45 5.26
CA SER A 6 -5.91 9.65 6.41
C SER A 6 -7.38 9.21 6.38
N THR A 7 -8.20 9.92 5.61
CA THR A 7 -9.63 9.59 5.46
C THR A 7 -9.89 8.59 4.34
N ASN A 8 -8.89 8.26 3.53
CA ASN A 8 -9.06 7.36 2.40
C ASN A 8 -7.83 6.48 2.21
N PRO A 9 -7.43 5.71 3.24
CA PRO A 9 -6.25 4.86 3.16
C PRO A 9 -6.49 3.64 2.26
N TYR A 10 -5.41 2.98 1.88
CA TYR A 10 -5.52 1.71 1.19
C TYR A 10 -6.06 0.64 2.13
N GLY A 11 -6.86 -0.26 1.60
CA GLY A 11 -7.40 -1.38 2.37
C GLY A 11 -6.60 -2.66 2.11
N LYS A 12 -6.80 -3.65 2.97
CA LYS A 12 -6.20 -4.96 2.81
C LYS A 12 -6.61 -5.57 1.46
N GLY A 13 -5.63 -6.02 0.70
CA GLY A 13 -5.85 -6.60 -0.61
C GLY A 13 -5.70 -5.62 -1.78
N ASP A 14 -5.61 -4.32 -1.50
CA ASP A 14 -5.38 -3.33 -2.55
C ASP A 14 -3.98 -3.51 -3.14
N LYS A 15 -3.89 -3.32 -4.46
CA LYS A 15 -2.63 -3.47 -5.18
C LYS A 15 -2.19 -2.14 -5.75
N VAL A 16 -0.89 -1.88 -5.68
CA VAL A 16 -0.29 -0.68 -6.24
C VAL A 16 1.03 -1.03 -6.90
N THR A 17 1.51 -0.11 -7.75
CA THR A 17 2.87 -0.22 -8.29
C THR A 17 3.75 0.84 -7.62
N HIS A 18 4.99 0.47 -7.31
CA HIS A 18 5.94 1.39 -6.68
C HIS A 18 7.35 0.91 -6.95
N ASN A 19 8.21 1.81 -7.43
CA ASN A 19 9.61 1.49 -7.76
C ASN A 19 9.75 0.31 -8.72
N GLY A 20 8.84 0.21 -9.71
CA GLY A 20 8.89 -0.84 -10.71
C GLY A 20 8.40 -2.19 -10.23
N LYS A 21 7.82 -2.27 -9.03
CA LYS A 21 7.32 -3.51 -8.44
C LYS A 21 5.84 -3.36 -8.11
N THR A 22 5.15 -4.49 -8.06
CA THR A 22 3.74 -4.53 -7.64
C THR A 22 3.68 -4.93 -6.17
N TRP A 23 2.86 -4.21 -5.40
CA TRP A 23 2.70 -4.43 -3.96
C TRP A 23 1.24 -4.64 -3.63
N GLN A 24 0.98 -5.49 -2.66
CA GLN A 24 -0.38 -5.72 -2.15
C GLN A 24 -0.42 -5.34 -0.67
N SER A 25 -1.43 -4.54 -0.31
CA SER A 25 -1.63 -4.15 1.09
C SER A 25 -2.02 -5.36 1.93
N THR A 26 -1.36 -5.53 3.06
CA THR A 26 -1.62 -6.63 3.99
C THR A 26 -2.45 -6.20 5.20
N ILE A 27 -2.78 -4.90 5.28
CA ILE A 27 -3.55 -4.36 6.40
C ILE A 27 -4.60 -3.38 5.89
N ASP A 28 -5.65 -3.15 6.69
CA ASP A 28 -6.60 -2.07 6.45
C ASP A 28 -6.03 -0.76 6.99
N GLY A 29 -6.51 0.37 6.45
CA GLY A 29 -6.05 1.67 6.90
C GLY A 29 -4.57 1.92 6.58
N ASN A 30 -4.11 1.41 5.45
CA ASN A 30 -2.70 1.47 5.09
C ASN A 30 -2.35 2.83 4.48
N VAL A 31 -1.56 3.62 5.20
CA VAL A 31 -1.07 4.92 4.74
C VAL A 31 0.45 4.94 4.56
N TRP A 32 1.11 3.79 4.73
CA TRP A 32 2.56 3.69 4.64
C TRP A 32 3.02 3.44 3.21
N GLU A 33 4.27 3.79 2.95
CA GLU A 33 4.89 3.56 1.64
C GLU A 33 5.17 2.06 1.45
N PRO A 34 4.93 1.52 0.23
CA PRO A 34 5.33 0.14 -0.06
C PRO A 34 6.82 -0.08 0.22
N GLY A 35 7.13 -1.16 0.91
CA GLY A 35 8.48 -1.48 1.34
C GLY A 35 8.80 -1.01 2.74
N VAL A 36 7.92 -0.20 3.36
CA VAL A 36 8.10 0.29 4.74
C VAL A 36 7.30 -0.56 5.71
N TYR A 37 5.98 -0.66 5.50
CA TYR A 37 5.11 -1.39 6.41
C TYR A 37 3.77 -1.67 5.74
N GLY A 38 3.20 -2.83 6.02
CA GLY A 38 1.85 -3.15 5.58
C GLY A 38 1.72 -3.50 4.10
N TRP A 39 2.80 -3.80 3.41
CA TRP A 39 2.80 -4.15 2.01
C TRP A 39 3.61 -5.42 1.75
N GLU A 40 3.15 -6.20 0.79
CA GLU A 40 3.84 -7.41 0.33
C GLU A 40 4.10 -7.28 -1.16
N GLU A 41 5.32 -7.54 -1.58
CA GLU A 41 5.67 -7.55 -3.00
C GLU A 41 5.11 -8.81 -3.65
N ILE A 42 4.49 -8.64 -4.80
CA ILE A 42 3.93 -9.76 -5.57
C ILE A 42 4.41 -9.78 -7.00
#